data_492fd1132800f22fb1969997bfdea3e4
#
_entry.id   492fd1132800f22fb1969997bfdea3e4
#
_cell.length_a   1.000
_cell.length_b   1.000
_cell.length_c   1.000
_cell.angle_alpha   90.00
_cell.angle_beta   90.00
_cell.angle_gamma   90.00
#
_symmetry.space_group_name_H-M   'P 1'
#
loop_
_entity.id
_entity.type
_entity.pdbx_description
1 polymer ?
#
loop_
_entity_poly.entity_id
_entity_poly.type
_entity_poly.pdbx_seq_one_letter_code
_entity_poly.pdbx_strand_id
1 'polypeptide(L)'
;LHGSSAASDVYKRQDKFMENGYTKEEQKMSEETNKILDQDIRVSATCVRVPVFIGHSEAISIEFENHVTVEDARLAIKNADGCTLLDEREDGGYVTPKECAGNDDTYISRIRKDTALENGLSIWVVSDNLRKGAALNTIQIAEMLIKDYLNK
;
A
#
# COMPACT_ATOMS: atom_id res chain seq x y z
N LEU A 1 -8.09 21.73 -32.79
CA LEU A 1 -8.68 21.24 -31.53
C LEU A 1 -7.59 20.75 -30.58
N HIS A 2 -7.09 21.64 -29.74
CA HIS A 2 -6.12 21.32 -28.66
C HIS A 2 -6.84 21.39 -27.32
N GLY A 3 -7.78 20.48 -27.11
CA GLY A 3 -8.63 20.48 -25.92
C GLY A 3 -8.44 19.26 -25.01
N SER A 4 -7.27 18.61 -25.00
CA SER A 4 -7.08 17.41 -24.17
C SER A 4 -5.88 17.45 -23.20
N SER A 5 -5.15 18.58 -23.13
CA SER A 5 -3.89 18.58 -22.41
C SER A 5 -4.04 18.65 -20.87
N ALA A 6 -5.02 19.41 -20.36
CA ALA A 6 -5.07 19.67 -18.92
C ALA A 6 -5.35 18.41 -18.06
N ALA A 7 -6.30 17.57 -18.47
CA ALA A 7 -6.61 16.36 -17.70
C ALA A 7 -5.51 15.30 -17.83
N SER A 8 -4.97 15.11 -19.05
CA SER A 8 -3.85 14.17 -19.26
C SER A 8 -2.57 14.62 -18.56
N ASP A 9 -2.33 15.93 -18.48
CA ASP A 9 -1.17 16.47 -17.78
C ASP A 9 -1.22 16.28 -16.27
N VAL A 10 -2.42 16.31 -15.67
CA VAL A 10 -2.58 16.01 -14.24
C VAL A 10 -2.29 14.56 -13.94
N TYR A 11 -2.81 13.62 -14.73
CA TYR A 11 -2.57 12.19 -14.53
C TYR A 11 -1.13 11.75 -14.81
N LYS A 12 -0.44 12.41 -15.74
CA LYS A 12 0.95 12.08 -16.05
C LYS A 12 1.98 12.84 -15.21
N ARG A 13 1.55 13.77 -14.35
CA ARG A 13 2.48 14.44 -13.44
C ARG A 13 2.92 13.47 -12.36
N GLN A 14 4.06 12.87 -12.60
CA GLN A 14 4.86 12.16 -11.61
C GLN A 14 5.69 13.16 -10.83
N ASP A 15 6.26 12.72 -9.72
CA ASP A 15 7.28 13.47 -9.01
C ASP A 15 8.55 13.61 -9.88
N LYS A 16 9.45 14.51 -9.47
CA LYS A 16 10.66 14.79 -10.23
C LYS A 16 11.51 13.52 -10.41
N PHE A 17 11.92 13.25 -11.64
CA PHE A 17 12.91 12.21 -11.94
C PHE A 17 14.28 12.57 -11.40
N MET A 18 14.98 11.57 -10.93
CA MET A 18 16.34 11.61 -10.47
C MET A 18 17.30 11.08 -11.55
N GLU A 19 18.59 11.29 -11.37
CA GLU A 19 19.62 10.87 -12.35
C GLU A 19 19.68 9.35 -12.56
N ASN A 20 19.29 8.58 -11.54
CA ASN A 20 19.24 7.12 -11.61
C ASN A 20 17.96 6.56 -12.29
N GLY A 21 17.09 7.44 -12.81
CA GLY A 21 15.87 7.06 -13.50
C GLY A 21 14.66 6.82 -12.60
N TYR A 22 14.82 6.82 -11.27
CA TYR A 22 13.71 6.75 -10.32
C TYR A 22 13.06 8.11 -10.14
N THR A 23 11.81 8.12 -9.72
CA THR A 23 11.15 9.33 -9.22
C THR A 23 11.46 9.53 -7.74
N LYS A 24 11.28 10.75 -7.23
CA LYS A 24 11.42 11.01 -5.79
C LYS A 24 10.44 10.19 -4.95
N GLU A 25 9.22 9.95 -5.44
CA GLU A 25 8.24 9.12 -4.74
C GLU A 25 8.71 7.67 -4.60
N GLU A 26 9.27 7.09 -5.65
CA GLU A 26 9.82 5.73 -5.62
C GLU A 26 10.99 5.61 -4.64
N GLN A 27 11.88 6.60 -4.61
CA GLN A 27 12.97 6.63 -3.64
C GLN A 27 12.43 6.78 -2.21
N LYS A 28 11.46 7.66 -2.00
CA LYS A 28 10.80 7.88 -0.72
C LYS A 28 10.18 6.59 -0.18
N MET A 29 9.50 5.81 -1.02
CA MET A 29 8.95 4.51 -0.61
C MET A 29 10.04 3.58 -0.06
N SER A 30 11.19 3.49 -0.70
CA SER A 30 12.31 2.71 -0.20
C SER A 30 12.86 3.26 1.13
N GLU A 31 13.13 4.56 1.19
CA GLU A 31 13.71 5.21 2.37
C GLU A 31 12.77 5.17 3.59
N GLU A 32 11.47 5.39 3.38
CA GLU A 32 10.47 5.35 4.45
C GLU A 32 10.24 3.93 4.96
N THR A 33 10.23 2.93 4.08
CA THR A 33 10.14 1.52 4.49
C THR A 33 11.34 1.15 5.36
N ASN A 34 12.54 1.50 4.95
CA ASN A 34 13.76 1.26 5.74
C ASN A 34 13.73 2.00 7.08
N LYS A 35 13.25 3.24 7.11
CA LYS A 35 13.18 4.04 8.33
C LYS A 35 12.13 3.54 9.32
N ILE A 36 10.99 3.07 8.84
CA ILE A 36 9.83 2.73 9.67
C ILE A 36 9.86 1.27 10.11
N LEU A 37 10.27 0.37 9.24
CA LEU A 37 10.26 -1.08 9.49
C LEU A 37 11.66 -1.58 9.83
N ASP A 38 12.53 -1.73 8.84
CA ASP A 38 13.89 -2.23 9.04
C ASP A 38 14.81 -1.76 7.92
N GLN A 39 16.06 -1.41 8.28
CA GLN A 39 17.08 -0.91 7.34
C GLN A 39 17.53 -1.97 6.33
N ASP A 40 17.37 -3.25 6.65
CA ASP A 40 17.80 -4.36 5.80
C ASP A 40 16.74 -4.76 4.76
N ILE A 41 15.55 -4.20 4.83
CA ILE A 41 14.49 -4.46 3.84
C ILE A 41 14.87 -3.79 2.51
N ARG A 42 15.03 -4.60 1.48
CA ARG A 42 15.28 -4.11 0.11
C ARG A 42 13.95 -3.82 -0.57
N VAL A 43 13.79 -2.60 -1.07
CA VAL A 43 12.57 -2.16 -1.74
C VAL A 43 12.89 -1.66 -3.14
N SER A 44 12.11 -2.11 -4.12
CA SER A 44 12.08 -1.53 -5.46
C SER A 44 10.62 -1.19 -5.79
N ALA A 45 10.36 0.06 -6.09
CA ALA A 45 9.03 0.54 -6.39
C ALA A 45 8.96 1.16 -7.79
N THR A 46 7.81 1.04 -8.42
CA THR A 46 7.45 1.82 -9.61
C THR A 46 6.12 2.50 -9.35
N CYS A 47 6.13 3.83 -9.35
CA CYS A 47 4.96 4.63 -9.07
C CYS A 47 4.38 5.20 -10.35
N VAL A 48 3.09 4.99 -10.57
CA VAL A 48 2.35 5.55 -11.69
C VAL A 48 1.02 6.14 -11.23
N ARG A 49 0.61 7.23 -11.87
CA ARG A 49 -0.73 7.77 -11.64
C ARG A 49 -1.70 7.11 -12.59
N VAL A 50 -2.82 6.66 -12.03
CA VAL A 50 -3.94 6.06 -12.78
C VAL A 50 -5.20 6.91 -12.59
N PRO A 51 -6.19 6.85 -13.52
CA PRO A 51 -7.38 7.70 -13.49
C PRO A 51 -8.41 7.23 -12.45
N VAL A 52 -8.04 7.28 -11.17
CA VAL A 52 -8.93 7.06 -10.04
C VAL A 52 -9.09 8.37 -9.26
N PHE A 53 -10.27 8.63 -8.70
CA PHE A 53 -10.52 9.86 -7.97
C PHE A 53 -9.90 9.83 -6.57
N ILE A 54 -10.00 8.71 -5.87
CA ILE A 54 -9.53 8.49 -4.50
C ILE A 54 -8.94 7.09 -4.44
N GLY A 55 -7.92 6.92 -3.60
CA GLY A 55 -7.34 5.65 -3.27
C GLY A 55 -5.96 5.41 -3.89
N HIS A 56 -5.18 4.64 -3.17
CA HIS A 56 -3.94 4.02 -3.65
C HIS A 56 -4.15 2.52 -3.78
N SER A 57 -3.46 1.93 -4.73
CA SER A 57 -3.45 0.48 -4.94
C SER A 57 -2.04 0.02 -5.21
N GLU A 58 -1.66 -1.08 -4.59
CA GLU A 58 -0.31 -1.62 -4.66
C GLU A 58 -0.36 -3.12 -4.93
N ALA A 59 0.33 -3.56 -5.97
CA ALA A 59 0.64 -4.97 -6.19
C ALA A 59 2.03 -5.22 -5.62
N ILE A 60 2.10 -5.99 -4.56
CA ILE A 60 3.34 -6.18 -3.80
C ILE A 60 3.77 -7.64 -3.90
N SER A 61 5.03 -7.87 -4.27
CA SER A 61 5.73 -9.13 -4.10
C SER A 61 6.68 -8.99 -2.92
N ILE A 62 6.57 -9.91 -1.95
CA ILE A 62 7.34 -9.89 -0.72
C ILE A 62 8.15 -11.19 -0.64
N GLU A 63 9.45 -11.09 -0.43
CA GLU A 63 10.32 -12.21 -0.13
C GLU A 63 10.68 -12.21 1.35
N PHE A 64 10.45 -13.33 2.02
CA PHE A 64 10.73 -13.50 3.44
C PHE A 64 12.01 -14.31 3.65
N GLU A 65 12.72 -14.04 4.74
CA GLU A 65 13.87 -14.86 5.14
C GLU A 65 13.46 -16.30 5.46
N ASN A 66 12.30 -16.45 6.09
CA ASN A 66 11.75 -17.74 6.48
C ASN A 66 10.47 -18.03 5.69
N HIS A 67 10.13 -19.31 5.61
CA HIS A 67 8.89 -19.73 4.96
C HIS A 67 7.66 -19.18 5.69
N VAL A 68 6.80 -18.48 4.95
CA VAL A 68 5.50 -17.98 5.41
C VAL A 68 4.41 -18.58 4.52
N THR A 69 3.44 -19.24 5.12
CA THR A 69 2.31 -19.78 4.37
C THR A 69 1.28 -18.68 4.04
N VAL A 70 0.46 -18.91 3.03
CA VAL A 70 -0.67 -18.03 2.70
C VAL A 70 -1.64 -17.92 3.88
N GLU A 71 -1.86 -19.03 4.58
CA GLU A 71 -2.73 -19.12 5.75
C GLU A 71 -2.19 -18.31 6.93
N ASP A 72 -0.89 -18.36 7.21
CA ASP A 72 -0.26 -17.55 8.25
C ASP A 72 -0.36 -16.06 7.94
N ALA A 73 -0.12 -15.67 6.69
CA ALA A 73 -0.27 -14.30 6.24
C ALA A 73 -1.72 -13.80 6.36
N ARG A 74 -2.70 -14.62 5.96
CA ARG A 74 -4.14 -14.30 6.11
C ARG A 74 -4.51 -14.13 7.58
N LEU A 75 -4.02 -15.00 8.45
CA LEU A 75 -4.27 -14.90 9.89
C LEU A 75 -3.63 -13.64 10.50
N ALA A 76 -2.41 -13.33 10.13
CA ALA A 76 -1.73 -12.12 10.58
C ALA A 76 -2.48 -10.85 10.18
N ILE A 77 -2.88 -10.75 8.90
CA ILE A 77 -3.64 -9.61 8.39
C ILE A 77 -5.02 -9.49 9.06
N LYS A 78 -5.71 -10.60 9.27
CA LYS A 78 -7.03 -10.61 9.93
C LYS A 78 -6.97 -10.08 11.36
N ASN A 79 -5.83 -10.25 12.03
CA ASN A 79 -5.61 -9.82 13.41
C ASN A 79 -4.91 -8.45 13.51
N ALA A 80 -4.56 -7.84 12.39
CA ALA A 80 -3.89 -6.55 12.35
C ALA A 80 -4.88 -5.39 12.44
N ASP A 81 -4.67 -4.48 13.38
CA ASP A 81 -5.51 -3.30 13.54
C ASP A 81 -5.44 -2.39 12.29
N GLY A 82 -6.59 -1.90 11.84
CA GLY A 82 -6.71 -1.04 10.66
C GLY A 82 -6.49 -1.75 9.33
N CYS A 83 -6.53 -3.09 9.34
CA CYS A 83 -6.50 -3.93 8.15
C CYS A 83 -7.80 -4.73 8.02
N THR A 84 -8.30 -4.84 6.81
CA THR A 84 -9.42 -5.71 6.47
C THR A 84 -9.01 -6.70 5.39
N LEU A 85 -9.09 -7.98 5.72
CA LEU A 85 -8.89 -9.06 4.77
C LEU A 85 -10.17 -9.29 3.96
N LEU A 86 -10.14 -8.97 2.66
CA LEU A 86 -11.19 -9.30 1.71
C LEU A 86 -10.53 -10.01 0.52
N ASP A 87 -10.49 -11.33 0.58
CA ASP A 87 -9.72 -12.15 -0.36
C ASP A 87 -10.54 -13.41 -0.72
N GLU A 88 -11.57 -13.22 -1.51
CA GLU A 88 -12.41 -14.29 -2.05
C GLU A 88 -11.80 -14.80 -3.35
N ARG A 89 -11.83 -16.14 -3.56
CA ARG A 89 -11.31 -16.77 -4.77
C ARG A 89 -12.39 -16.90 -5.85
N GLU A 90 -13.05 -15.79 -6.12
CA GLU A 90 -14.10 -15.68 -7.12
C GLU A 90 -13.98 -14.38 -7.92
N ASP A 91 -14.77 -14.24 -8.97
CA ASP A 91 -14.79 -13.00 -9.76
C ASP A 91 -15.25 -11.82 -8.91
N GLY A 92 -14.43 -10.77 -8.89
CA GLY A 92 -14.69 -9.58 -8.07
C GLY A 92 -14.37 -9.74 -6.58
N GLY A 93 -13.80 -10.86 -6.13
CA GLY A 93 -13.47 -11.15 -4.73
C GLY A 93 -12.24 -10.39 -4.19
N TYR A 94 -12.05 -9.15 -4.59
CA TYR A 94 -10.97 -8.25 -4.15
C TYR A 94 -11.46 -6.80 -4.18
N VAL A 95 -10.80 -5.94 -3.43
CA VAL A 95 -11.17 -4.52 -3.32
C VAL A 95 -10.43 -3.68 -4.36
N THR A 96 -11.14 -2.73 -4.96
CA THR A 96 -10.56 -1.69 -5.82
C THR A 96 -10.65 -0.32 -5.14
N PRO A 97 -9.97 0.71 -5.66
CA PRO A 97 -10.09 2.08 -5.12
C PRO A 97 -11.52 2.59 -5.00
N LYS A 98 -12.41 2.14 -5.88
CA LYS A 98 -13.82 2.56 -5.85
C LYS A 98 -14.55 2.07 -4.59
N GLU A 99 -14.31 0.83 -4.18
CA GLU A 99 -14.94 0.24 -3.00
C GLU A 99 -14.28 0.74 -1.70
N CYS A 100 -12.97 1.02 -1.70
CA CYS A 100 -12.28 1.48 -0.51
C CYS A 100 -12.48 2.97 -0.19
N ALA A 101 -12.89 3.78 -1.17
CA ALA A 101 -13.08 5.21 -0.98
C ALA A 101 -14.06 5.52 0.15
N GLY A 102 -13.64 6.36 1.12
CA GLY A 102 -14.41 6.71 2.31
C GLY A 102 -14.28 5.74 3.48
N ASN A 103 -13.54 4.63 3.33
CA ASN A 103 -13.28 3.68 4.40
C ASN A 103 -11.97 3.98 5.13
N ASP A 104 -11.89 3.54 6.38
CA ASP A 104 -10.76 3.84 7.27
C ASP A 104 -9.66 2.77 7.22
N ASP A 105 -9.99 1.56 6.79
CA ASP A 105 -9.08 0.43 6.77
C ASP A 105 -8.24 0.36 5.49
N THR A 106 -7.12 -0.32 5.62
CA THR A 106 -6.36 -0.83 4.48
C THR A 106 -6.89 -2.22 4.14
N TYR A 107 -7.33 -2.39 2.89
CA TYR A 107 -7.86 -3.66 2.39
C TYR A 107 -6.76 -4.49 1.75
N ILE A 108 -6.68 -5.75 2.13
CA ILE A 108 -5.73 -6.70 1.58
C ILE A 108 -6.49 -7.83 0.90
N SER A 109 -6.08 -8.12 -0.32
CA SER A 109 -6.70 -9.12 -1.20
C SER A 109 -5.64 -9.89 -1.98
N ARG A 110 -6.04 -10.92 -2.72
CA ARG A 110 -5.21 -11.63 -3.69
C ARG A 110 -3.94 -12.20 -3.11
N ILE A 111 -4.00 -12.67 -1.85
CA ILE A 111 -2.86 -13.28 -1.16
C ILE A 111 -2.62 -14.67 -1.76
N ARG A 112 -1.41 -14.86 -2.27
CA ARG A 112 -1.00 -16.10 -2.91
C ARG A 112 0.51 -16.29 -2.85
N LYS A 113 0.96 -17.54 -2.98
CA LYS A 113 2.39 -17.83 -3.15
C LYS A 113 2.91 -17.10 -4.40
N ASP A 114 4.01 -16.42 -4.28
CA ASP A 114 4.75 -15.88 -5.41
C ASP A 114 5.52 -17.03 -6.07
N THR A 115 5.41 -17.15 -7.39
CA THR A 115 6.05 -18.26 -8.13
C THR A 115 7.48 -17.92 -8.58
N ALA A 116 7.88 -16.67 -8.45
CA ALA A 116 9.20 -16.19 -8.84
C ALA A 116 10.18 -16.09 -7.66
N LEU A 117 9.67 -16.11 -6.42
CA LEU A 117 10.44 -15.98 -5.20
C LEU A 117 10.35 -17.26 -4.37
N GLU A 118 11.45 -17.67 -3.75
CA GLU A 118 11.51 -18.94 -3.00
C GLU A 118 10.57 -18.92 -1.79
N ASN A 119 10.68 -17.91 -0.95
CA ASN A 119 9.81 -17.67 0.22
C ASN A 119 8.88 -16.47 -0.02
N GLY A 120 8.28 -16.41 -1.21
CA GLY A 120 7.55 -15.24 -1.65
C GLY A 120 6.04 -15.33 -1.52
N LEU A 121 5.43 -14.19 -1.19
CA LEU A 121 4.00 -13.95 -1.31
C LEU A 121 3.74 -12.74 -2.21
N SER A 122 2.69 -12.85 -3.01
CA SER A 122 2.12 -11.69 -3.74
C SER A 122 0.81 -11.30 -3.08
N ILE A 123 0.61 -10.00 -2.88
CA ILE A 123 -0.61 -9.42 -2.29
C ILE A 123 -1.09 -8.23 -3.11
N TRP A 124 -2.34 -7.89 -2.95
CA TRP A 124 -2.97 -6.68 -3.46
C TRP A 124 -3.48 -5.85 -2.30
N VAL A 125 -3.04 -4.60 -2.21
CA VAL A 125 -3.35 -3.68 -1.11
C VAL A 125 -4.05 -2.44 -1.67
N VAL A 126 -5.11 -2.01 -1.02
CA VAL A 126 -5.86 -0.81 -1.40
C VAL A 126 -6.26 -0.03 -0.16
N SER A 127 -6.11 1.29 -0.19
CA SER A 127 -6.55 2.18 0.88
C SER A 127 -7.02 3.52 0.36
N ASP A 128 -7.86 4.20 1.13
CA ASP A 128 -8.18 5.61 0.92
C ASP A 128 -7.00 6.47 1.36
N ASN A 129 -6.32 7.06 0.40
CA ASN A 129 -5.10 7.85 0.62
C ASN A 129 -5.37 9.18 1.34
N LEU A 130 -6.60 9.70 1.33
CA LEU A 130 -6.97 10.92 2.05
C LEU A 130 -7.25 10.64 3.52
N ARG A 131 -7.63 9.41 3.86
CA ARG A 131 -7.94 8.95 5.21
C ARG A 131 -6.74 8.21 5.82
N LYS A 132 -6.53 6.96 5.45
CA LYS A 132 -5.47 6.11 6.02
C LYS A 132 -4.06 6.60 5.67
N GLY A 133 -3.88 7.14 4.48
CA GLY A 133 -2.59 7.70 4.06
C GLY A 133 -2.30 9.12 4.60
N ALA A 134 -3.26 9.78 5.26
CA ALA A 134 -3.12 11.17 5.68
C ALA A 134 -3.82 11.48 7.02
N ALA A 135 -5.01 12.08 6.98
CA ALA A 135 -5.66 12.69 8.15
C ALA A 135 -5.98 11.66 9.24
N LEU A 136 -6.58 10.53 8.89
CA LEU A 136 -6.97 9.50 9.85
C LEU A 136 -5.76 8.89 10.54
N ASN A 137 -4.72 8.59 9.79
CA ASN A 137 -3.51 7.97 10.33
C ASN A 137 -2.84 8.87 11.39
N THR A 138 -2.86 10.18 11.17
CA THR A 138 -2.36 11.15 12.16
C THR A 138 -3.15 11.09 13.48
N ILE A 139 -4.48 10.98 13.38
CA ILE A 139 -5.36 10.85 14.56
C ILE A 139 -5.09 9.53 15.29
N GLN A 140 -5.00 8.42 14.57
CA GLN A 140 -4.73 7.08 15.14
C GLN A 140 -3.36 7.04 15.85
N ILE A 141 -2.34 7.68 15.31
CA ILE A 141 -1.04 7.82 15.98
C ILE A 141 -1.19 8.61 17.29
N ALA A 142 -1.93 9.71 17.28
CA ALA A 142 -2.16 10.51 18.48
C ALA A 142 -2.94 9.72 19.56
N GLU A 143 -3.97 8.97 19.18
CA GLU A 143 -4.74 8.10 20.10
C GLU A 143 -3.85 7.02 20.73
N MET A 144 -2.98 6.39 19.94
CA MET A 144 -2.01 5.41 20.45
C MET A 144 -1.02 6.05 21.44
N LEU A 145 -0.49 7.23 21.13
CA LEU A 145 0.40 7.96 22.04
C LEU A 145 -0.28 8.32 23.36
N ILE A 146 -1.54 8.77 23.32
CA ILE A 146 -2.32 9.06 24.52
C ILE A 146 -2.51 7.79 25.34
N LYS A 147 -2.94 6.71 24.71
CA LYS A 147 -3.24 5.45 25.39
C LYS A 147 -1.99 4.84 26.05
N ASP A 148 -0.89 4.76 25.30
CA ASP A 148 0.26 3.94 25.68
C ASP A 148 1.35 4.72 26.42
N TYR A 149 1.40 6.04 26.27
CA TYR A 149 2.50 6.86 26.80
C TYR A 149 2.07 8.01 27.74
N LEU A 150 0.92 8.63 27.51
CA LEU A 150 0.52 9.83 28.25
C LEU A 150 -0.44 9.55 29.41
N ASN A 151 -1.16 8.44 29.43
CA ASN A 151 -2.10 8.04 30.48
C ASN A 151 -1.49 7.02 31.47
N LYS A 152 -0.19 7.04 31.65
CA LYS A 152 0.51 6.25 32.66
C LYS A 152 0.66 6.99 33.96
#